data_efc6dfff6d00edd11e6f798e65cdef24
#
_entry.id   efc6dfff6d00edd11e6f798e65cdef24
#
_cell.length_a   1.000
_cell.length_b   1.000
_cell.length_c   1.000
_cell.angle_alpha   90.00
_cell.angle_beta   90.00
_cell.angle_gamma   90.00
#
_symmetry.space_group_name_H-M   'P 1'
#
loop_
_entity.id
_entity.type
_entity.pdbx_description
1 polymer ?
#
loop_
_entity_poly.entity_id
_entity_poly.type
_entity_poly.pdbx_seq_one_letter_code
_entity_poly.pdbx_strand_id
1 'polypeptide(L)'
;MALTNDMAVAQAPKLALSQHWWFRLLLLVGALFIPPITEVRFASADTSKLIAAVLSHPLIVEVSALLPLAKVLLLLALLCAFRWRQAAPQILLGYYVVALVVTGVLQNMGHTDVFGFAWLTGNTFIMLVLAVQCAWEVLQLRATPEPFVLPHRRLWVLVPMAAAFLMPYQLDRLETVRPYLGLGVLTNEAGLTYCMITPVIIGALVLFARQVSSATLSLVSFVGLYFGIVNLLTWWVLNPQDWWMGVLHLPLVILASYGLVVAHTEQRRSTYLQTQTQGSGK
;
A
#
# COMPACT_ATOMS: atom_id res chain seq x y z
N MET A 1 46.07 39.43 0.91
CA MET A 1 45.66 38.07 1.24
C MET A 1 44.16 38.11 1.49
N ALA A 2 43.34 37.88 0.42
CA ALA A 2 41.89 38.04 0.46
C ALA A 2 41.32 36.68 0.85
N LEU A 3 40.68 36.64 2.03
CA LEU A 3 39.85 35.49 2.47
C LEU A 3 38.55 35.52 1.68
N THR A 4 38.47 34.73 0.66
CA THR A 4 37.21 34.44 -0.02
C THR A 4 36.32 33.64 0.94
N ASN A 5 35.33 34.33 1.48
CA ASN A 5 34.24 33.75 2.28
C ASN A 5 33.28 33.00 1.32
N ASP A 6 33.61 31.79 0.96
CA ASP A 6 32.67 30.89 0.35
C ASP A 6 31.64 30.45 1.40
N MET A 7 30.63 31.32 1.62
CA MET A 7 29.41 30.92 2.29
C MET A 7 28.72 29.87 1.40
N ALA A 8 28.98 28.63 1.68
CA ALA A 8 28.20 27.52 1.14
C ALA A 8 26.74 27.75 1.53
N VAL A 9 25.95 28.30 0.59
CA VAL A 9 24.52 28.41 0.72
C VAL A 9 23.99 27.01 0.94
N ALA A 10 23.60 26.69 2.17
CA ALA A 10 23.00 25.43 2.51
C ALA A 10 21.77 25.22 1.63
N GLN A 11 21.89 24.37 0.63
CA GLN A 11 20.78 24.03 -0.25
C GLN A 11 19.69 23.38 0.60
N ALA A 12 18.49 23.99 0.60
CA ALA A 12 17.31 23.38 1.22
C ALA A 12 17.14 21.93 0.70
N PRO A 13 16.83 20.97 1.57
CA PRO A 13 16.69 19.58 1.16
C PRO A 13 15.66 19.49 0.03
N LYS A 14 16.08 18.99 -1.14
CA LYS A 14 15.19 18.81 -2.28
C LYS A 14 14.10 17.80 -1.87
N LEU A 15 12.85 18.22 -1.90
CA LEU A 15 11.71 17.32 -1.71
C LEU A 15 11.78 16.17 -2.71
N ALA A 16 11.60 14.94 -2.22
CA ALA A 16 11.48 13.79 -3.12
C ALA A 16 10.26 13.97 -4.04
N LEU A 17 10.35 13.52 -5.29
CA LEU A 17 9.29 13.65 -6.29
C LEU A 17 7.92 13.24 -5.76
N SER A 18 7.88 12.12 -5.02
CA SER A 18 6.68 11.55 -4.39
C SER A 18 6.04 12.42 -3.28
N GLN A 19 6.73 13.46 -2.82
CA GLN A 19 6.19 14.41 -1.83
C GLN A 19 5.45 15.59 -2.47
N HIS A 20 5.62 15.81 -3.77
CA HIS A 20 4.94 16.88 -4.46
C HIS A 20 3.47 16.53 -4.70
N TRP A 21 2.56 17.48 -4.44
CA TRP A 21 1.12 17.29 -4.61
C TRP A 21 0.74 16.96 -6.06
N TRP A 22 1.41 17.60 -7.04
CA TRP A 22 1.15 17.36 -8.46
C TRP A 22 1.50 15.94 -8.89
N PHE A 23 2.54 15.31 -8.29
CA PHE A 23 2.88 13.91 -8.55
C PHE A 23 1.75 12.97 -8.08
N ARG A 24 1.18 13.23 -6.90
CA ARG A 24 0.04 12.48 -6.38
C ARG A 24 -1.20 12.67 -7.26
N LEU A 25 -1.44 13.91 -7.72
CA LEU A 25 -2.52 14.18 -8.66
C LEU A 25 -2.32 13.43 -9.98
N LEU A 26 -1.08 13.41 -10.51
CA LEU A 26 -0.74 12.66 -11.71
C LEU A 26 -0.99 11.15 -11.54
N LEU A 27 -0.70 10.57 -10.37
CA LEU A 27 -1.02 9.17 -10.06
C LEU A 27 -2.52 8.92 -10.08
N LEU A 28 -3.33 9.80 -9.47
CA LEU A 28 -4.78 9.69 -9.49
C LEU A 28 -5.35 9.82 -10.91
N VAL A 29 -4.86 10.79 -11.67
CA VAL A 29 -5.24 10.95 -13.08
C VAL A 29 -4.86 9.71 -13.89
N GLY A 30 -3.65 9.16 -13.70
CA GLY A 30 -3.25 7.91 -14.34
C GLY A 30 -4.16 6.74 -13.97
N ALA A 31 -4.46 6.57 -12.68
CA ALA A 31 -5.35 5.49 -12.22
C ALA A 31 -6.77 5.59 -12.80
N LEU A 32 -7.30 6.82 -12.98
CA LEU A 32 -8.68 7.04 -13.42
C LEU A 32 -8.83 7.10 -14.94
N PHE A 33 -7.82 7.61 -15.65
CA PHE A 33 -7.92 7.92 -17.08
C PHE A 33 -7.14 6.97 -18.00
N ILE A 34 -6.26 6.10 -17.46
CA ILE A 34 -5.68 5.05 -18.28
C ILE A 34 -6.79 4.02 -18.55
N PRO A 35 -7.20 3.85 -19.83
CA PRO A 35 -8.34 3.01 -20.17
C PRO A 35 -7.99 1.54 -19.92
N PRO A 36 -8.93 0.74 -19.39
CA PRO A 36 -8.73 -0.70 -19.30
C PRO A 36 -8.61 -1.32 -20.71
N ILE A 37 -7.90 -2.44 -20.78
CA ILE A 37 -7.78 -3.23 -21.99
C ILE A 37 -8.75 -4.40 -21.88
N THR A 38 -9.56 -4.64 -22.92
CA THR A 38 -10.52 -5.74 -22.97
C THR A 38 -10.52 -6.39 -24.37
N GLU A 39 -10.79 -7.68 -24.37
CA GLU A 39 -10.94 -8.44 -25.62
C GLU A 39 -12.20 -8.02 -26.39
N VAL A 40 -13.31 -7.84 -25.67
CA VAL A 40 -14.58 -7.37 -26.21
C VAL A 40 -14.72 -5.87 -25.95
N ARG A 41 -15.07 -5.10 -26.97
CA ARG A 41 -15.29 -3.64 -26.85
C ARG A 41 -16.42 -3.35 -25.87
N PHE A 42 -16.24 -2.34 -25.04
CA PHE A 42 -17.22 -1.87 -24.08
C PHE A 42 -17.46 -0.36 -24.18
N ALA A 43 -18.63 0.10 -23.76
CA ALA A 43 -18.91 1.53 -23.65
C ALA A 43 -18.35 2.09 -22.33
N SER A 44 -17.91 3.36 -22.34
CA SER A 44 -17.39 4.03 -21.12
C SER A 44 -18.38 4.01 -19.94
N ALA A 45 -19.69 3.98 -20.24
CA ALA A 45 -20.73 3.83 -19.21
C ALA A 45 -20.67 2.49 -18.46
N ASP A 46 -20.08 1.46 -19.04
CA ASP A 46 -19.97 0.12 -18.45
C ASP A 46 -18.66 -0.10 -17.66
N THR A 47 -17.83 0.95 -17.50
CA THR A 47 -16.54 0.84 -16.79
C THR A 47 -16.70 0.27 -15.37
N SER A 48 -17.73 0.66 -14.64
CA SER A 48 -17.99 0.13 -13.29
C SER A 48 -18.32 -1.37 -13.31
N LYS A 49 -19.09 -1.82 -14.30
CA LYS A 49 -19.42 -3.24 -14.50
C LYS A 49 -18.16 -4.04 -14.87
N LEU A 50 -17.32 -3.47 -15.74
CA LEU A 50 -16.05 -4.09 -16.11
C LEU A 50 -15.13 -4.26 -14.89
N ILE A 51 -14.97 -3.22 -14.06
CA ILE A 51 -14.17 -3.29 -12.84
C ILE A 51 -14.71 -4.38 -11.91
N ALA A 52 -16.04 -4.40 -11.69
CA ALA A 52 -16.68 -5.42 -10.86
C ALA A 52 -16.44 -6.83 -11.42
N ALA A 53 -16.62 -7.03 -12.73
CA ALA A 53 -16.41 -8.32 -13.38
C ALA A 53 -14.96 -8.83 -13.25
N VAL A 54 -13.96 -7.97 -13.47
CA VAL A 54 -12.54 -8.35 -13.32
C VAL A 54 -12.23 -8.70 -11.86
N LEU A 55 -12.71 -7.90 -10.90
CA LEU A 55 -12.44 -8.14 -9.48
C LEU A 55 -13.20 -9.34 -8.90
N SER A 56 -14.27 -9.81 -9.58
CA SER A 56 -14.96 -11.05 -9.22
C SER A 56 -14.27 -12.30 -9.78
N HIS A 57 -13.56 -12.19 -10.91
CA HIS A 57 -12.88 -13.27 -11.59
C HIS A 57 -11.40 -12.95 -11.88
N PRO A 58 -10.63 -12.52 -10.87
CA PRO A 58 -9.25 -12.15 -11.10
C PRO A 58 -8.39 -13.41 -11.33
N LEU A 59 -7.34 -13.29 -12.14
CA LEU A 59 -6.38 -14.38 -12.38
C LEU A 59 -5.76 -14.95 -11.08
N ILE A 60 -5.79 -14.20 -10.01
CA ILE A 60 -5.32 -14.63 -8.70
C ILE A 60 -6.06 -15.86 -8.17
N VAL A 61 -7.33 -16.07 -8.58
CA VAL A 61 -8.13 -17.22 -8.18
C VAL A 61 -7.61 -18.50 -8.86
N GLU A 62 -7.01 -18.38 -10.04
CA GLU A 62 -6.41 -19.52 -10.74
C GLU A 62 -5.18 -20.09 -10.01
N VAL A 63 -4.53 -19.25 -9.20
CA VAL A 63 -3.40 -19.63 -8.33
C VAL A 63 -3.81 -19.84 -6.87
N SER A 64 -5.07 -20.19 -6.63
CA SER A 64 -5.66 -20.35 -5.28
C SER A 64 -4.86 -21.27 -4.35
N ALA A 65 -4.19 -22.29 -4.90
CA ALA A 65 -3.31 -23.18 -4.14
C ALA A 65 -2.12 -22.45 -3.48
N LEU A 66 -1.73 -21.27 -3.97
CA LEU A 66 -0.63 -20.45 -3.43
C LEU A 66 -1.10 -19.43 -2.38
N LEU A 67 -2.40 -19.23 -2.21
CA LEU A 67 -2.95 -18.21 -1.29
C LEU A 67 -2.54 -18.42 0.17
N PRO A 68 -2.53 -19.66 0.72
CA PRO A 68 -2.01 -19.91 2.06
C PRO A 68 -0.54 -19.49 2.21
N LEU A 69 0.27 -19.74 1.17
CA LEU A 69 1.69 -19.36 1.15
C LEU A 69 1.85 -17.83 1.23
N ALA A 70 1.01 -17.07 0.53
CA ALA A 70 1.07 -15.61 0.56
C ALA A 70 0.85 -15.04 1.97
N LYS A 71 -0.14 -15.55 2.73
CA LYS A 71 -0.35 -15.17 4.13
C LYS A 71 0.82 -15.58 5.04
N VAL A 72 1.35 -16.79 4.85
CA VAL A 72 2.53 -17.26 5.58
C VAL A 72 3.74 -16.37 5.29
N LEU A 73 3.98 -16.00 4.03
CA LEU A 73 5.09 -15.12 3.66
C LEU A 73 4.94 -13.72 4.26
N LEU A 74 3.73 -13.15 4.30
CA LEU A 74 3.48 -11.88 4.99
C LEU A 74 3.79 -11.99 6.49
N LEU A 75 3.32 -13.05 7.14
CA LEU A 75 3.61 -13.29 8.56
C LEU A 75 5.10 -13.45 8.81
N LEU A 76 5.80 -14.21 7.96
CA LEU A 76 7.26 -14.37 8.04
C LEU A 76 7.97 -13.04 7.84
N ALA A 77 7.56 -12.20 6.88
CA ALA A 77 8.13 -10.87 6.68
C ALA A 77 7.98 -10.00 7.92
N LEU A 78 6.80 -10.03 8.57
CA LEU A 78 6.57 -9.33 9.84
C LEU A 78 7.47 -9.87 10.97
N LEU A 79 7.52 -11.19 11.16
CA LEU A 79 8.36 -11.82 12.19
C LEU A 79 9.84 -11.50 11.98
N CYS A 80 10.32 -11.59 10.72
CA CYS A 80 11.69 -11.22 10.36
C CYS A 80 11.97 -9.73 10.64
N ALA A 81 11.05 -8.84 10.31
CA ALA A 81 11.20 -7.41 10.58
C ALA A 81 11.29 -7.13 12.09
N PHE A 82 10.47 -7.77 12.90
CA PHE A 82 10.55 -7.63 14.36
C PHE A 82 11.77 -8.31 14.97
N ARG A 83 12.30 -9.38 14.37
CA ARG A 83 13.53 -10.07 14.82
C ARG A 83 14.79 -9.30 14.42
N TRP A 84 14.84 -8.79 13.18
CA TRP A 84 15.97 -8.04 12.62
C TRP A 84 15.59 -6.56 12.44
N ARG A 85 15.34 -5.90 13.55
CA ARG A 85 14.77 -4.53 13.62
C ARG A 85 15.54 -3.48 12.82
N GLN A 86 16.86 -3.67 12.64
CA GLN A 86 17.69 -2.77 11.84
C GLN A 86 17.43 -2.93 10.33
N ALA A 87 17.07 -4.12 9.88
CA ALA A 87 16.71 -4.43 8.50
C ALA A 87 15.19 -4.45 8.26
N ALA A 88 14.39 -4.06 9.26
CA ALA A 88 12.93 -4.13 9.16
C ALA A 88 12.37 -3.39 7.94
N PRO A 89 12.78 -2.15 7.61
CA PRO A 89 12.28 -1.47 6.41
C PRO A 89 12.61 -2.21 5.13
N GLN A 90 13.84 -2.74 4.98
CA GLN A 90 14.24 -3.48 3.80
C GLN A 90 13.42 -4.76 3.62
N ILE A 91 13.17 -5.50 4.71
CA ILE A 91 12.37 -6.73 4.71
C ILE A 91 10.92 -6.42 4.33
N LEU A 92 10.30 -5.43 4.99
CA LEU A 92 8.91 -5.06 4.77
C LEU A 92 8.68 -4.50 3.37
N LEU A 93 9.52 -3.57 2.93
CA LEU A 93 9.41 -2.96 1.62
C LEU A 93 9.78 -3.94 0.51
N GLY A 94 10.80 -4.80 0.71
CA GLY A 94 11.17 -5.84 -0.24
C GLY A 94 10.03 -6.84 -0.46
N TYR A 95 9.39 -7.33 0.62
CA TYR A 95 8.19 -8.13 0.52
C TYR A 95 7.07 -7.38 -0.22
N TYR A 96 6.85 -6.11 0.14
CA TYR A 96 5.78 -5.31 -0.43
C TYR A 96 5.96 -5.03 -1.92
N VAL A 97 7.20 -4.84 -2.39
CA VAL A 97 7.51 -4.72 -3.83
C VAL A 97 7.01 -5.96 -4.58
N VAL A 98 7.36 -7.15 -4.11
CA VAL A 98 6.92 -8.41 -4.73
C VAL A 98 5.38 -8.52 -4.68
N ALA A 99 4.79 -8.23 -3.53
CA ALA A 99 3.34 -8.26 -3.36
C ALA A 99 2.62 -7.28 -4.30
N LEU A 100 3.13 -6.05 -4.47
CA LEU A 100 2.56 -5.04 -5.37
C LEU A 100 2.64 -5.47 -6.85
N VAL A 101 3.73 -6.10 -7.27
CA VAL A 101 3.86 -6.60 -8.64
C VAL A 101 2.87 -7.75 -8.86
N VAL A 102 2.80 -8.71 -7.94
CA VAL A 102 1.91 -9.86 -8.04
C VAL A 102 0.44 -9.42 -8.02
N THR A 103 0.04 -8.59 -7.05
CA THR A 103 -1.35 -8.08 -6.98
C THR A 103 -1.66 -7.12 -8.12
N GLY A 104 -0.70 -6.28 -8.53
CA GLY A 104 -0.85 -5.36 -9.65
C GLY A 104 -1.17 -6.06 -10.96
N VAL A 105 -0.64 -7.26 -11.16
CA VAL A 105 -0.90 -8.09 -12.35
C VAL A 105 -2.09 -9.02 -12.09
N LEU A 106 -1.99 -9.94 -11.15
CA LEU A 106 -2.96 -11.03 -10.99
C LEU A 106 -4.32 -10.59 -10.45
N GLN A 107 -4.38 -9.53 -9.65
CA GLN A 107 -5.66 -9.01 -9.12
C GLN A 107 -6.39 -8.12 -10.13
N ASN A 108 -5.65 -7.46 -11.03
CA ASN A 108 -6.20 -6.50 -11.97
C ASN A 108 -6.39 -7.06 -13.38
N MET A 109 -6.17 -8.34 -13.58
CA MET A 109 -6.46 -9.08 -14.82
C MET A 109 -7.45 -10.20 -14.50
N GLY A 110 -8.33 -10.52 -15.46
CA GLY A 110 -9.28 -11.60 -15.30
C GLY A 110 -9.95 -11.99 -16.61
N HIS A 111 -10.52 -13.18 -16.63
CA HIS A 111 -11.41 -13.64 -17.70
C HIS A 111 -12.85 -13.43 -17.24
N THR A 112 -13.63 -12.70 -18.03
CA THR A 112 -15.01 -12.36 -17.73
C THR A 112 -15.93 -12.84 -18.84
N ASP A 113 -17.15 -13.24 -18.51
CA ASP A 113 -18.13 -13.76 -19.49
C ASP A 113 -18.55 -12.68 -20.51
N VAL A 114 -18.58 -11.40 -20.08
CA VAL A 114 -19.10 -10.29 -20.89
C VAL A 114 -18.01 -9.61 -21.71
N PHE A 115 -16.80 -9.41 -21.11
CA PHE A 115 -15.73 -8.61 -21.70
C PHE A 115 -14.55 -9.44 -22.21
N GLY A 116 -14.62 -10.78 -22.10
CA GLY A 116 -13.49 -11.68 -22.37
C GLY A 116 -12.33 -11.42 -21.40
N PHE A 117 -11.09 -11.56 -21.88
CA PHE A 117 -9.94 -11.14 -21.11
C PHE A 117 -9.98 -9.62 -20.88
N ALA A 118 -9.79 -9.22 -19.65
CA ALA A 118 -9.84 -7.82 -19.26
C ALA A 118 -8.70 -7.48 -18.29
N TRP A 119 -8.14 -6.27 -18.45
CA TRP A 119 -7.02 -5.77 -17.65
C TRP A 119 -7.29 -4.33 -17.18
N LEU A 120 -7.34 -4.11 -15.87
CA LEU A 120 -7.49 -2.80 -15.23
C LEU A 120 -6.13 -2.09 -15.18
N THR A 121 -5.68 -1.60 -16.32
CA THR A 121 -4.36 -0.99 -16.54
C THR A 121 -4.06 0.19 -15.64
N GLY A 122 -5.05 1.03 -15.31
CA GLY A 122 -4.90 2.15 -14.38
C GLY A 122 -4.54 1.70 -12.96
N ASN A 123 -5.18 0.64 -12.46
CA ASN A 123 -4.85 0.05 -11.16
C ASN A 123 -3.44 -0.57 -11.15
N THR A 124 -3.11 -1.33 -12.20
CA THR A 124 -1.77 -1.90 -12.36
C THR A 124 -0.71 -0.80 -12.40
N PHE A 125 -0.95 0.28 -13.15
CA PHE A 125 -0.02 1.41 -13.25
C PHE A 125 0.32 2.01 -11.88
N ILE A 126 -0.69 2.33 -11.06
CA ILE A 126 -0.44 2.94 -9.75
C ILE A 126 0.28 1.97 -8.79
N MET A 127 -0.03 0.67 -8.85
CA MET A 127 0.66 -0.35 -8.05
C MET A 127 2.11 -0.52 -8.47
N LEU A 128 2.42 -0.51 -9.77
CA LEU A 128 3.79 -0.60 -10.27
C LEU A 128 4.61 0.64 -9.94
N VAL A 129 4.03 1.86 -10.05
CA VAL A 129 4.72 3.09 -9.61
C VAL A 129 5.05 3.02 -8.11
N LEU A 130 4.12 2.51 -7.30
CA LEU A 130 4.35 2.32 -5.88
C LEU A 130 5.45 1.27 -5.61
N ALA A 131 5.45 0.17 -6.38
CA ALA A 131 6.50 -0.86 -6.30
C ALA A 131 7.88 -0.28 -6.64
N VAL A 132 7.98 0.54 -7.69
CA VAL A 132 9.23 1.23 -8.07
C VAL A 132 9.72 2.15 -6.95
N GLN A 133 8.82 2.94 -6.35
CA GLN A 133 9.20 3.82 -5.22
C GLN A 133 9.70 3.00 -4.02
N CYS A 134 9.02 1.90 -3.68
CA CYS A 134 9.44 1.01 -2.58
C CYS A 134 10.77 0.31 -2.89
N ALA A 135 10.97 -0.18 -4.12
CA ALA A 135 12.23 -0.78 -4.55
C ALA A 135 13.38 0.23 -4.49
N TRP A 136 13.16 1.46 -4.95
CA TRP A 136 14.13 2.54 -4.86
C TRP A 136 14.53 2.82 -3.41
N GLU A 137 13.56 2.87 -2.49
CA GLU A 137 13.82 3.02 -1.06
C GLU A 137 14.68 1.88 -0.52
N VAL A 138 14.34 0.62 -0.83
CA VAL A 138 15.12 -0.56 -0.40
C VAL A 138 16.58 -0.47 -0.85
N LEU A 139 16.82 -0.03 -2.09
CA LEU A 139 18.17 0.11 -2.63
C LEU A 139 18.99 1.24 -1.95
N GLN A 140 18.30 2.28 -1.43
CA GLN A 140 18.94 3.41 -0.77
C GLN A 140 19.08 3.24 0.74
N LEU A 141 18.28 2.36 1.36
CA LEU A 141 18.32 2.13 2.80
C LEU A 141 19.66 1.50 3.19
N ARG A 142 20.47 2.30 3.86
CA ARG A 142 21.62 1.79 4.58
C ARG A 142 21.15 1.34 5.96
N ALA A 143 21.73 0.28 6.49
CA ALA A 143 21.46 -0.13 7.87
C ALA A 143 21.71 1.07 8.79
N THR A 144 20.65 1.65 9.32
CA THR A 144 20.78 2.77 10.25
C THR A 144 21.16 2.21 11.62
N PRO A 145 22.21 2.74 12.27
CA PRO A 145 22.63 2.29 13.59
C PRO A 145 21.68 2.76 14.72
N GLU A 146 20.59 3.47 14.39
CA GLU A 146 19.67 3.95 15.42
C GLU A 146 19.00 2.77 16.14
N PRO A 147 19.08 2.72 17.49
CA PRO A 147 18.42 1.70 18.26
C PRO A 147 16.90 1.80 18.06
N PHE A 148 16.29 0.68 17.69
CA PHE A 148 14.84 0.60 17.59
C PHE A 148 14.21 0.78 18.98
N VAL A 149 13.42 1.81 19.13
CA VAL A 149 12.57 2.02 20.31
C VAL A 149 11.12 1.81 19.88
N LEU A 150 10.48 0.78 20.47
CA LEU A 150 9.08 0.49 20.16
C LEU A 150 8.19 1.67 20.58
N PRO A 151 7.48 2.31 19.65
CA PRO A 151 6.65 3.46 19.98
C PRO A 151 5.33 3.00 20.63
N HIS A 152 5.29 2.86 21.96
CA HIS A 152 4.12 2.37 22.70
C HIS A 152 2.81 3.07 22.29
N ARG A 153 2.88 4.37 22.00
CA ARG A 153 1.71 5.16 21.53
C ARG A 153 1.19 4.74 20.16
N ARG A 154 1.95 3.95 19.40
CA ARG A 154 1.55 3.48 18.05
C ARG A 154 1.11 2.01 18.06
N LEU A 155 1.15 1.31 19.20
CA LEU A 155 0.81 -0.11 19.28
C LEU A 155 -0.65 -0.41 18.92
N TRP A 156 -1.53 0.56 19.03
CA TRP A 156 -2.92 0.41 18.62
C TRP A 156 -3.10 0.00 17.16
N VAL A 157 -2.11 0.31 16.28
CA VAL A 157 -2.14 -0.08 14.86
C VAL A 157 -2.17 -1.60 14.68
N LEU A 158 -1.73 -2.38 15.68
CA LEU A 158 -1.78 -3.84 15.64
C LEU A 158 -3.20 -4.39 15.54
N VAL A 159 -4.20 -3.67 16.08
CA VAL A 159 -5.61 -4.09 16.01
C VAL A 159 -6.14 -4.03 14.57
N PRO A 160 -6.10 -2.89 13.86
CA PRO A 160 -6.52 -2.85 12.46
C PRO A 160 -5.58 -3.67 11.54
N MET A 161 -4.29 -3.85 11.86
CA MET A 161 -3.42 -4.77 11.13
C MET A 161 -3.92 -6.21 11.22
N ALA A 162 -4.27 -6.68 12.42
CA ALA A 162 -4.82 -8.02 12.62
C ALA A 162 -6.17 -8.19 11.91
N ALA A 163 -7.05 -7.20 12.00
CA ALA A 163 -8.33 -7.20 11.30
C ALA A 163 -8.15 -7.29 9.78
N ALA A 164 -7.19 -6.53 9.21
CA ALA A 164 -6.86 -6.60 7.80
C ALA A 164 -6.26 -7.96 7.41
N PHE A 165 -5.32 -8.48 8.22
CA PHE A 165 -4.69 -9.78 7.95
C PHE A 165 -5.72 -10.92 7.92
N LEU A 166 -6.64 -10.92 8.86
CA LEU A 166 -7.70 -11.94 8.91
C LEU A 166 -8.67 -11.81 7.73
N MET A 167 -9.16 -10.60 7.45
CA MET A 167 -10.10 -10.27 6.38
C MET A 167 -11.13 -11.38 6.14
N PRO A 168 -12.16 -11.51 7.01
CA PRO A 168 -13.00 -12.67 7.16
C PRO A 168 -14.07 -12.76 6.06
N TYR A 169 -13.68 -13.22 4.87
CA TYR A 169 -14.59 -13.54 3.78
C TYR A 169 -14.12 -14.80 3.03
N GLN A 170 -15.01 -15.36 2.26
CA GLN A 170 -14.74 -16.47 1.35
C GLN A 170 -15.54 -16.26 0.06
N LEU A 171 -14.92 -16.55 -1.09
CA LEU A 171 -15.59 -16.69 -2.37
C LEU A 171 -16.29 -18.05 -2.41
N ASP A 172 -17.59 -18.04 -2.66
CA ASP A 172 -18.33 -19.27 -2.93
C ASP A 172 -18.14 -19.67 -4.41
N ARG A 173 -18.32 -20.95 -4.71
CA ARG A 173 -18.29 -21.47 -6.09
C ARG A 173 -19.31 -20.80 -7.03
N LEU A 174 -20.30 -20.13 -6.48
CA LEU A 174 -21.30 -19.33 -7.19
C LEU A 174 -20.86 -17.86 -7.36
N GLU A 175 -19.56 -17.56 -7.13
CA GLU A 175 -18.97 -16.21 -7.31
C GLU A 175 -19.53 -15.16 -6.37
N THR A 176 -20.22 -15.58 -5.32
CA THR A 176 -20.72 -14.69 -4.28
C THR A 176 -19.72 -14.61 -3.12
N VAL A 177 -19.37 -13.39 -2.75
CA VAL A 177 -18.54 -13.14 -1.56
C VAL A 177 -19.41 -13.27 -0.32
N ARG A 178 -19.00 -14.10 0.64
CA ARG A 178 -19.74 -14.30 1.90
C ARG A 178 -18.86 -14.04 3.12
N PRO A 179 -19.41 -13.47 4.21
CA PRO A 179 -18.71 -13.40 5.47
C PRO A 179 -18.35 -14.82 5.96
N TYR A 180 -17.09 -14.99 6.37
CA TYR A 180 -16.62 -16.29 6.86
C TYR A 180 -15.64 -16.11 8.03
N LEU A 181 -15.93 -16.72 9.17
CA LEU A 181 -15.12 -16.62 10.40
C LEU A 181 -14.43 -17.93 10.80
N GLY A 182 -14.38 -18.93 9.94
CA GLY A 182 -13.74 -20.21 10.19
C GLY A 182 -12.22 -20.21 9.97
N LEU A 183 -11.59 -21.38 10.13
CA LEU A 183 -10.14 -21.54 9.91
C LEU A 183 -9.67 -21.18 8.50
N GLY A 184 -10.56 -21.23 7.50
CA GLY A 184 -10.29 -20.78 6.14
C GLY A 184 -9.86 -19.32 6.01
N VAL A 185 -10.12 -18.48 7.05
CA VAL A 185 -9.59 -17.09 7.12
C VAL A 185 -8.07 -17.04 7.04
N LEU A 186 -7.37 -18.08 7.48
CA LEU A 186 -5.91 -18.17 7.39
C LEU A 186 -5.40 -18.52 5.98
N THR A 187 -6.28 -18.97 5.10
CA THR A 187 -5.93 -19.51 3.78
C THR A 187 -6.76 -18.94 2.63
N ASN A 188 -7.60 -17.92 2.91
CA ASN A 188 -8.49 -17.32 1.91
C ASN A 188 -7.75 -16.43 0.89
N GLU A 189 -8.47 -15.99 -0.13
CA GLU A 189 -7.99 -15.19 -1.26
C GLU A 189 -7.40 -13.85 -0.84
N ALA A 190 -7.77 -13.35 0.34
CA ALA A 190 -7.22 -12.11 0.88
C ALA A 190 -5.68 -12.11 0.95
N GLY A 191 -5.04 -13.29 1.01
CA GLY A 191 -3.58 -13.43 1.04
C GLY A 191 -2.83 -12.75 -0.09
N LEU A 192 -3.48 -12.52 -1.22
CA LEU A 192 -2.91 -11.86 -2.39
C LEU A 192 -3.74 -10.63 -2.82
N THR A 193 -4.46 -9.98 -1.92
CA THR A 193 -5.20 -8.75 -2.24
C THR A 193 -4.49 -7.51 -1.70
N TYR A 194 -4.53 -6.45 -2.50
CA TYR A 194 -3.99 -5.14 -2.11
C TYR A 194 -4.59 -4.64 -0.79
N CYS A 195 -5.90 -4.81 -0.62
CA CYS A 195 -6.65 -4.30 0.54
C CYS A 195 -6.33 -5.02 1.85
N MET A 196 -5.77 -6.22 1.81
CA MET A 196 -5.28 -6.92 2.99
C MET A 196 -3.79 -6.64 3.26
N ILE A 197 -2.95 -6.75 2.24
CA ILE A 197 -1.49 -6.62 2.38
C ILE A 197 -1.12 -5.20 2.78
N THR A 198 -1.67 -4.19 2.09
CA THR A 198 -1.28 -2.78 2.25
C THR A 198 -1.51 -2.25 3.67
N PRO A 199 -2.67 -2.41 4.34
CA PRO A 199 -2.85 -1.93 5.71
C PRO A 199 -1.88 -2.62 6.68
N VAL A 200 -1.59 -3.91 6.50
CA VAL A 200 -0.62 -4.63 7.34
C VAL A 200 0.78 -4.03 7.17
N ILE A 201 1.20 -3.75 5.94
CA ILE A 201 2.49 -3.11 5.66
C ILE A 201 2.51 -1.68 6.19
N ILE A 202 1.48 -0.85 5.96
CA ILE A 202 1.42 0.52 6.49
C ILE A 202 1.55 0.51 8.02
N GLY A 203 0.79 -0.34 8.71
CA GLY A 203 0.85 -0.45 10.16
C GLY A 203 2.25 -0.84 10.64
N ALA A 204 2.90 -1.81 9.99
CA ALA A 204 4.28 -2.19 10.29
C ALA A 204 5.25 -1.03 10.02
N LEU A 205 5.17 -0.35 8.87
CA LEU A 205 6.01 0.81 8.56
C LEU A 205 5.81 1.97 9.55
N VAL A 206 4.59 2.18 10.07
CA VAL A 206 4.30 3.16 11.12
C VAL A 206 5.06 2.83 12.42
N LEU A 207 5.20 1.56 12.79
CA LEU A 207 6.00 1.16 13.94
C LEU A 207 7.50 1.42 13.71
N PHE A 208 7.98 1.29 12.47
CA PHE A 208 9.36 1.55 12.06
C PHE A 208 9.56 2.92 11.38
N ALA A 209 8.66 3.88 11.55
CA ALA A 209 8.62 5.12 10.77
C ALA A 209 9.88 6.00 10.86
N ARG A 210 10.69 5.84 11.91
CA ARG A 210 12.00 6.54 12.02
C ARG A 210 13.08 5.96 11.12
N GLN A 211 12.88 4.76 10.62
CA GLN A 211 13.84 4.04 9.77
C GLN A 211 13.42 4.03 8.28
N VAL A 212 12.25 4.57 7.97
CA VAL A 212 11.68 4.66 6.62
C VAL A 212 11.61 6.12 6.21
N SER A 213 11.84 6.44 4.93
CA SER A 213 11.65 7.80 4.48
C SER A 213 10.20 8.24 4.61
N SER A 214 9.98 9.46 5.07
CA SER A 214 8.64 10.04 5.14
C SER A 214 7.96 10.12 3.77
N ALA A 215 8.75 10.21 2.70
CA ALA A 215 8.28 10.21 1.31
C ALA A 215 7.62 8.88 0.95
N THR A 216 8.29 7.77 1.20
CA THR A 216 7.77 6.42 0.90
C THR A 216 6.57 6.08 1.78
N LEU A 217 6.66 6.30 3.11
CA LEU A 217 5.51 6.08 4.00
C LEU A 217 4.29 6.92 3.57
N SER A 218 4.52 8.18 3.18
CA SER A 218 3.45 9.07 2.72
C SER A 218 2.83 8.61 1.41
N LEU A 219 3.64 8.13 0.44
CA LEU A 219 3.11 7.66 -0.84
C LEU A 219 2.34 6.35 -0.70
N VAL A 220 2.88 5.36 0.03
CA VAL A 220 2.20 4.11 0.34
C VAL A 220 0.86 4.37 1.02
N SER A 221 0.85 5.26 2.01
CA SER A 221 -0.37 5.63 2.72
C SER A 221 -1.36 6.40 1.85
N PHE A 222 -0.89 7.29 0.96
CA PHE A 222 -1.74 8.03 0.04
C PHE A 222 -2.48 7.09 -0.94
N VAL A 223 -1.74 6.17 -1.56
CA VAL A 223 -2.33 5.19 -2.48
C VAL A 223 -3.26 4.23 -1.73
N GLY A 224 -2.88 3.81 -0.51
CA GLY A 224 -3.75 3.02 0.36
C GLY A 224 -5.05 3.73 0.70
N LEU A 225 -5.01 5.03 1.01
CA LEU A 225 -6.19 5.83 1.29
C LEU A 225 -7.09 5.99 0.05
N TYR A 226 -6.49 6.21 -1.12
CA TYR A 226 -7.22 6.26 -2.39
C TYR A 226 -8.03 4.97 -2.62
N PHE A 227 -7.39 3.81 -2.60
CA PHE A 227 -8.09 2.53 -2.77
C PHE A 227 -9.07 2.25 -1.63
N GLY A 228 -8.74 2.64 -0.41
CA GLY A 228 -9.65 2.53 0.74
C GLY A 228 -10.94 3.32 0.52
N ILE A 229 -10.85 4.58 0.11
CA ILE A 229 -12.02 5.44 -0.16
C ILE A 229 -12.83 4.88 -1.34
N VAL A 230 -12.18 4.49 -2.43
CA VAL A 230 -12.86 3.90 -3.59
C VAL A 230 -13.65 2.65 -3.17
N ASN A 231 -13.06 1.77 -2.35
CA ASN A 231 -13.77 0.59 -1.85
C ASN A 231 -14.95 0.95 -0.92
N LEU A 232 -14.81 1.93 -0.01
CA LEU A 232 -15.94 2.38 0.81
C LEU A 232 -17.07 2.92 -0.04
N LEU A 233 -16.77 3.73 -1.06
CA LEU A 233 -17.79 4.24 -1.98
C LEU A 233 -18.44 3.09 -2.76
N THR A 234 -17.67 2.12 -3.22
CA THR A 234 -18.18 0.95 -3.93
C THR A 234 -19.17 0.17 -3.09
N TRP A 235 -18.84 -0.15 -1.83
CA TRP A 235 -19.64 -1.05 -1.01
C TRP A 235 -20.73 -0.34 -0.19
N TRP A 236 -20.60 0.95 0.11
CA TRP A 236 -21.61 1.67 0.88
C TRP A 236 -22.56 2.51 0.04
N VAL A 237 -22.13 2.90 -1.18
CA VAL A 237 -22.91 3.77 -2.06
C VAL A 237 -23.40 3.02 -3.29
N LEU A 238 -22.50 2.32 -4.00
CA LEU A 238 -22.85 1.67 -5.26
C LEU A 238 -23.47 0.27 -5.06
N ASN A 239 -23.03 -0.48 -4.04
CA ASN A 239 -23.51 -1.83 -3.74
C ASN A 239 -23.88 -1.97 -2.25
N PRO A 240 -24.89 -1.22 -1.76
CA PRO A 240 -25.22 -1.16 -0.33
C PRO A 240 -25.77 -2.48 0.25
N GLN A 241 -26.19 -3.43 -0.59
CA GLN A 241 -26.57 -4.78 -0.17
C GLN A 241 -25.40 -5.55 0.44
N ASP A 242 -24.16 -5.25 0.02
CA ASP A 242 -22.93 -5.87 0.50
C ASP A 242 -22.11 -4.91 1.40
N TRP A 243 -22.79 -4.05 2.15
CA TRP A 243 -22.19 -3.02 3.01
C TRP A 243 -21.09 -3.54 3.94
N TRP A 244 -21.20 -4.80 4.37
CA TRP A 244 -20.22 -5.45 5.24
C TRP A 244 -18.84 -5.56 4.60
N MET A 245 -18.75 -5.63 3.26
CA MET A 245 -17.48 -5.55 2.53
C MET A 245 -16.79 -4.21 2.77
N GLY A 246 -17.54 -3.11 2.82
CA GLY A 246 -17.00 -1.81 3.19
C GLY A 246 -16.35 -1.82 4.58
N VAL A 247 -16.93 -2.53 5.55
CA VAL A 247 -16.34 -2.68 6.90
C VAL A 247 -14.98 -3.36 6.84
N LEU A 248 -14.79 -4.36 5.97
CA LEU A 248 -13.50 -5.04 5.81
C LEU A 248 -12.40 -4.12 5.25
N HIS A 249 -12.76 -3.01 4.60
CA HIS A 249 -11.82 -2.02 4.07
C HIS A 249 -11.50 -0.89 5.07
N LEU A 250 -12.21 -0.79 6.20
CA LEU A 250 -11.93 0.21 7.25
C LEU A 250 -10.49 0.16 7.78
N PRO A 251 -9.87 -1.00 8.01
CA PRO A 251 -8.48 -1.08 8.43
C PRO A 251 -7.53 -0.37 7.47
N LEU A 252 -7.77 -0.48 6.15
CA LEU A 252 -6.98 0.21 5.13
C LEU A 252 -7.11 1.73 5.25
N VAL A 253 -8.34 2.25 5.37
CA VAL A 253 -8.59 3.70 5.50
C VAL A 253 -7.97 4.24 6.79
N ILE A 254 -8.16 3.54 7.91
CA ILE A 254 -7.66 3.96 9.23
C ILE A 254 -6.13 4.01 9.22
N LEU A 255 -5.48 2.92 8.78
CA LEU A 255 -4.02 2.83 8.78
C LEU A 255 -3.38 3.76 7.76
N ALA A 256 -3.99 3.92 6.57
CA ALA A 256 -3.51 4.83 5.55
C ALA A 256 -3.62 6.30 6.01
N SER A 257 -4.74 6.70 6.58
CA SER A 257 -4.91 8.05 7.16
C SER A 257 -3.88 8.32 8.26
N TYR A 258 -3.68 7.37 9.18
CA TYR A 258 -2.70 7.52 10.24
C TYR A 258 -1.27 7.50 9.72
N GLY A 259 -0.96 6.68 8.72
CA GLY A 259 0.34 6.65 8.06
C GLY A 259 0.72 8.00 7.42
N LEU A 260 -0.25 8.72 6.81
CA LEU A 260 -0.05 10.09 6.33
C LEU A 260 0.31 11.06 7.46
N VAL A 261 -0.40 10.99 8.59
CA VAL A 261 -0.13 11.83 9.76
C VAL A 261 1.27 11.56 10.32
N VAL A 262 1.63 10.27 10.44
CA VAL A 262 2.96 9.89 10.93
C VAL A 262 4.06 10.33 9.97
N ALA A 263 3.89 10.13 8.66
CA ALA A 263 4.86 10.56 7.66
C ALA A 263 5.11 12.08 7.72
N HIS A 264 4.04 12.87 7.85
CA HIS A 264 4.14 14.31 7.99
C HIS A 264 4.87 14.73 9.28
N THR A 265 4.59 14.05 10.38
CA THR A 265 5.23 14.33 11.68
C THR A 265 6.73 14.00 11.64
N GLU A 266 7.13 12.87 11.08
CA GLU A 266 8.54 12.49 10.96
C GLU A 266 9.29 13.41 9.97
N GLN A 267 8.64 13.87 8.90
CA GLN A 267 9.20 14.87 7.99
C GLN A 267 9.53 16.18 8.70
N ARG A 268 8.60 16.73 9.48
CA ARG A 268 8.83 17.96 10.26
C ARG A 268 9.96 17.79 11.27
N ARG A 269 10.03 16.62 11.92
CA ARG A 269 11.09 16.30 12.87
C ARG A 269 12.46 16.29 12.21
N SER A 270 12.61 15.65 11.06
CA SER A 270 13.89 15.59 10.33
C SER A 270 14.37 16.99 9.90
N THR A 271 13.47 17.84 9.41
CA THR A 271 13.78 19.23 9.06
C THR A 271 14.25 20.04 10.27
N TYR A 272 13.58 19.90 11.41
CA TYR A 272 13.96 20.59 12.65
C TYR A 272 15.37 20.22 13.13
N LEU A 273 15.70 18.91 13.13
CA LEU A 273 17.02 18.43 13.53
C LEU A 273 18.13 18.94 12.60
N GLN A 274 17.89 19.01 11.29
CA GLN A 274 18.84 19.56 10.32
C GLN A 274 19.11 21.04 10.57
N THR A 275 18.08 21.81 10.92
CA THR A 275 18.23 23.26 11.21
C THR A 275 19.05 23.48 12.48
N GLN A 276 18.89 22.66 13.52
CA GLN A 276 19.67 22.78 14.76
C GLN A 276 21.16 22.45 14.55
N THR A 277 21.48 21.39 13.79
CA THR A 277 22.89 21.02 13.51
C THR A 277 23.61 22.09 12.69
N GLN A 278 22.92 22.82 11.81
CA GLN A 278 23.51 23.92 11.05
C GLN A 278 23.69 25.21 11.91
N GLY A 279 22.83 25.40 12.91
CA GLY A 279 22.91 26.58 13.82
C GLY A 279 23.98 26.46 14.90
N SER A 280 24.36 25.23 15.30
CA SER A 280 25.37 25.00 16.35
C SER A 280 26.82 24.97 15.83
N GLY A 281 27.02 25.02 14.53
CA GLY A 281 28.33 25.05 13.87
C GLY A 281 28.86 26.47 13.59
N LYS A 282 28.14 27.50 14.03
CA LYS A 282 28.56 28.92 14.02
C LYS A 282 28.98 29.38 15.41
#